data_4c446f0d1fe1dd9003f8de7d71b36221
#
_entry.id   4c446f0d1fe1dd9003f8de7d71b36221
#
_cell.length_a   1.000
_cell.length_b   1.000
_cell.length_c   1.000
_cell.angle_alpha   90.00
_cell.angle_beta   90.00
_cell.angle_gamma   90.00
#
_symmetry.space_group_name_H-M   'P 1'
#
loop_
_entity.id
_entity.type
_entity.pdbx_description
1 polymer ?
#
loop_
_entity_poly.entity_id
_entity_poly.type
_entity_poly.pdbx_seq_one_letter_code
_entity_poly.pdbx_strand_id
1 'polypeptide(L)'
;SDHRMVRIKSMLSWLQMNYRENITIEQMADVFHISEGQLCRFFKSMTRMSVISYLNFYRISRSIEMLEKTDLPISRIALDSGYDNISYYNKVFKEHMHMTPGEFRNLSKDGSSHPEVITV
;
A
#
# COMPACT_ATOMS: atom_id res chain seq x y z
N SER A 1 10.51 -22.16 -9.32
CA SER A 1 9.66 -22.58 -10.37
C SER A 1 8.80 -21.47 -10.92
N ASP A 2 8.56 -21.61 -12.16
CA ASP A 2 7.96 -20.60 -12.97
C ASP A 2 6.49 -20.37 -12.69
N HIS A 3 5.73 -21.42 -12.33
CA HIS A 3 4.32 -21.28 -11.99
C HIS A 3 4.12 -20.40 -10.75
N ARG A 4 4.97 -20.60 -9.76
CA ARG A 4 4.89 -19.81 -8.54
C ARG A 4 5.25 -18.35 -8.80
N MET A 5 6.29 -18.12 -9.60
CA MET A 5 6.71 -16.75 -9.95
C MET A 5 5.66 -16.03 -10.77
N VAL A 6 5.09 -16.71 -11.77
CA VAL A 6 4.02 -16.12 -12.58
C VAL A 6 2.83 -15.77 -11.69
N ARG A 7 2.49 -16.68 -10.79
CA ARG A 7 1.32 -16.49 -9.93
C ARG A 7 1.50 -15.31 -8.96
N ILE A 8 2.67 -15.21 -8.32
CA ILE A 8 2.89 -14.07 -7.41
C ILE A 8 2.94 -12.75 -8.17
N LYS A 9 3.53 -12.73 -9.35
CA LYS A 9 3.54 -11.53 -10.18
C LYS A 9 2.13 -11.09 -10.56
N SER A 10 1.26 -12.06 -10.88
CA SER A 10 -0.14 -11.76 -11.19
C SER A 10 -0.88 -11.18 -9.97
N MET A 11 -0.61 -11.72 -8.79
CA MET A 11 -1.21 -11.21 -7.55
C MET A 11 -0.75 -9.78 -7.25
N LEU A 12 0.56 -9.53 -7.38
CA LEU A 12 1.10 -8.19 -7.15
C LEU A 12 0.54 -7.19 -8.16
N SER A 13 0.47 -7.56 -9.44
CA SER A 13 -0.13 -6.71 -10.47
C SER A 13 -1.58 -6.40 -10.17
N TRP A 14 -2.34 -7.40 -9.74
CA TRP A 14 -3.76 -7.19 -9.42
C TRP A 14 -3.93 -6.19 -8.27
N LEU A 15 -3.10 -6.31 -7.23
CA LEU A 15 -3.12 -5.36 -6.12
C LEU A 15 -2.76 -3.95 -6.59
N GLN A 16 -1.73 -3.84 -7.42
CA GLN A 16 -1.29 -2.54 -7.93
C GLN A 16 -2.34 -1.89 -8.84
N MET A 17 -3.08 -2.69 -9.58
CA MET A 17 -4.13 -2.17 -10.46
C MET A 17 -5.40 -1.80 -9.70
N ASN A 18 -5.64 -2.39 -8.54
CA ASN A 18 -6.89 -2.23 -7.79
C ASN A 18 -6.72 -1.57 -6.42
N TYR A 19 -5.54 -1.03 -6.12
CA TYR A 19 -5.22 -0.55 -4.76
C TYR A 19 -6.15 0.56 -4.27
N ARG A 20 -6.76 1.31 -5.19
CA ARG A 20 -7.70 2.38 -4.83
C ARG A 20 -9.05 1.86 -4.38
N GLU A 21 -9.34 0.61 -4.72
CA GLU A 21 -10.60 -0.01 -4.40
C GLU A 21 -10.57 -0.63 -3.00
N ASN A 22 -11.75 -0.89 -2.48
CA ASN A 22 -11.90 -1.53 -1.18
C ASN A 22 -11.69 -3.04 -1.36
N ILE A 23 -10.44 -3.47 -1.22
CA ILE A 23 -10.04 -4.86 -1.46
C ILE A 23 -10.19 -5.69 -0.19
N THR A 24 -10.79 -6.87 -0.32
CA THR A 24 -10.84 -7.86 0.76
C THR A 24 -10.08 -9.11 0.37
N ILE A 25 -9.63 -9.86 1.36
CA ILE A 25 -8.96 -11.15 1.15
C ILE A 25 -9.89 -12.10 0.41
N GLU A 26 -11.18 -12.09 0.77
CA GLU A 26 -12.18 -12.93 0.10
C GLU A 26 -12.26 -12.63 -1.39
N GLN A 27 -12.35 -11.37 -1.76
CA GLN A 27 -12.38 -10.97 -3.17
C GLN A 27 -11.14 -11.44 -3.92
N MET A 28 -9.97 -11.23 -3.34
CA MET A 28 -8.73 -11.62 -3.98
C MET A 28 -8.63 -13.13 -4.15
N ALA A 29 -9.03 -13.88 -3.13
CA ALA A 29 -9.05 -15.34 -3.21
C ALA A 29 -9.97 -15.82 -4.33
N ASP A 30 -11.14 -15.19 -4.46
CA ASP A 30 -12.08 -15.51 -5.54
C ASP A 30 -11.47 -15.24 -6.92
N VAL A 31 -10.79 -14.11 -7.08
CA VAL A 31 -10.15 -13.77 -8.36
C VAL A 31 -9.14 -14.83 -8.77
N PHE A 32 -8.39 -15.35 -7.81
CA PHE A 32 -7.32 -16.33 -8.10
C PHE A 32 -7.77 -17.78 -7.90
N HIS A 33 -9.06 -18.02 -7.62
CA HIS A 33 -9.66 -19.35 -7.53
C HIS A 33 -8.99 -20.25 -6.49
N ILE A 34 -8.69 -19.68 -5.34
CA ILE A 34 -8.11 -20.41 -4.20
C ILE A 34 -8.81 -19.99 -2.91
N SER A 35 -8.61 -20.75 -1.85
CA SER A 35 -9.13 -20.38 -0.54
C SER A 35 -8.37 -19.20 0.05
N GLU A 36 -8.98 -18.50 1.00
CA GLU A 36 -8.32 -17.40 1.69
C GLU A 36 -7.03 -17.87 2.40
N GLY A 37 -7.09 -19.04 3.03
CA GLY A 37 -5.91 -19.59 3.70
C GLY A 37 -4.77 -19.90 2.74
N GLN A 38 -5.10 -20.48 1.58
CA GLN A 38 -4.10 -20.75 0.55
C GLN A 38 -3.48 -19.45 0.03
N LEU A 39 -4.31 -18.44 -0.22
CA LEU A 39 -3.83 -17.15 -0.67
C LEU A 39 -2.86 -16.54 0.34
N CYS A 40 -3.25 -16.47 1.60
CA CYS A 40 -2.44 -15.83 2.63
C CYS A 40 -1.09 -16.53 2.82
N ARG A 41 -1.11 -17.87 2.87
CA ARG A 41 0.12 -18.66 3.03
C ARG A 41 1.04 -18.50 1.83
N PHE A 42 0.49 -18.61 0.62
CA PHE A 42 1.27 -18.48 -0.59
C PHE A 42 1.88 -17.09 -0.71
N PHE A 43 1.07 -16.05 -0.54
CA PHE A 43 1.51 -14.66 -0.66
C PHE A 43 2.66 -14.38 0.32
N LYS A 44 2.48 -14.77 1.58
CA LYS A 44 3.51 -14.54 2.60
C LYS A 44 4.78 -15.34 2.32
N SER A 45 4.66 -16.57 1.84
CA SER A 45 5.83 -17.39 1.50
C SER A 45 6.65 -16.77 0.38
N MET A 46 5.99 -16.11 -0.57
CA MET A 46 6.67 -15.55 -1.74
C MET A 46 7.20 -14.13 -1.50
N THR A 47 6.50 -13.32 -0.71
CA THR A 47 6.84 -11.90 -0.54
C THR A 47 7.40 -11.57 0.84
N ARG A 48 7.26 -12.46 1.80
CA ARG A 48 7.58 -12.24 3.22
C ARG A 48 6.68 -11.20 3.88
N MET A 49 5.63 -10.80 3.22
CA MET A 49 4.63 -9.84 3.72
C MET A 49 3.24 -10.46 3.63
N SER A 50 2.35 -10.07 4.55
CA SER A 50 0.94 -10.38 4.35
C SER A 50 0.38 -9.55 3.20
N VAL A 51 -0.76 -9.96 2.66
CA VAL A 51 -1.44 -9.19 1.61
C VAL A 51 -1.74 -7.77 2.10
N ILE A 52 -2.26 -7.64 3.31
CA ILE A 52 -2.63 -6.34 3.87
C ILE A 52 -1.40 -5.45 4.08
N SER A 53 -0.30 -6.02 4.57
CA SER A 53 0.95 -5.26 4.75
C SER A 53 1.47 -4.75 3.41
N TYR A 54 1.45 -5.60 2.38
CA TYR A 54 1.88 -5.18 1.05
C TYR A 54 0.97 -4.09 0.49
N LEU A 55 -0.34 -4.27 0.62
CA LEU A 55 -1.31 -3.31 0.12
C LEU A 55 -1.12 -1.94 0.78
N ASN A 56 -0.93 -1.92 2.10
CA ASN A 56 -0.66 -0.67 2.81
C ASN A 56 0.67 -0.05 2.36
N PHE A 57 1.71 -0.86 2.22
CA PHE A 57 2.99 -0.38 1.71
C PHE A 57 2.81 0.30 0.36
N TYR A 58 2.10 -0.35 -0.55
CA TYR A 58 1.90 0.19 -1.90
C TYR A 58 1.06 1.48 -1.86
N ARG A 59 -0.03 1.50 -1.10
CA ARG A 59 -0.88 2.68 -0.94
C ARG A 59 -0.10 3.87 -0.39
N ILE A 60 0.71 3.65 0.65
CA ILE A 60 1.52 4.70 1.23
C ILE A 60 2.54 5.22 0.21
N SER A 61 3.19 4.32 -0.51
CA SER A 61 4.14 4.71 -1.56
C SER A 61 3.50 5.61 -2.61
N ARG A 62 2.26 5.28 -3.02
CA ARG A 62 1.54 6.12 -3.98
C ARG A 62 1.15 7.47 -3.37
N SER A 63 0.76 7.47 -2.10
CA SER A 63 0.40 8.72 -1.43
C SER A 63 1.59 9.67 -1.30
N ILE A 64 2.79 9.14 -1.13
CA ILE A 64 4.01 9.96 -1.04
C ILE A 64 4.22 10.75 -2.33
N GLU A 65 3.99 10.14 -3.49
CA GLU A 65 4.09 10.87 -4.76
C GLU A 65 3.12 12.05 -4.79
N MET A 66 1.89 11.86 -4.33
CA MET A 66 0.90 12.93 -4.31
C MET A 66 1.27 14.04 -3.31
N LEU A 67 1.81 13.66 -2.15
CA LEU A 67 2.28 14.65 -1.17
C LEU A 67 3.39 15.52 -1.73
N GLU A 68 4.28 14.93 -2.54
CA GLU A 68 5.41 15.66 -3.12
C GLU A 68 5.01 16.49 -4.34
N LYS A 69 4.13 15.96 -5.17
CA LYS A 69 3.87 16.52 -6.49
C LYS A 69 2.60 17.36 -6.60
N THR A 70 1.78 17.39 -5.55
CA THR A 70 0.53 18.15 -5.57
C THR A 70 0.35 18.96 -4.30
N ASP A 71 -0.59 19.88 -4.33
CA ASP A 71 -1.02 20.65 -3.14
C ASP A 71 -2.39 20.18 -2.65
N LEU A 72 -2.82 18.99 -3.05
CA LEU A 72 -4.10 18.43 -2.62
C LEU A 72 -4.16 18.31 -1.10
N PRO A 73 -5.35 18.53 -0.50
CA PRO A 73 -5.50 18.30 0.95
C PRO A 73 -5.15 16.85 1.32
N ILE A 74 -4.64 16.68 2.53
CA ILE A 74 -4.28 15.36 3.04
C ILE A 74 -5.46 14.40 2.98
N SER A 75 -6.67 14.87 3.30
CA SER A 75 -7.88 14.04 3.24
C SER A 75 -8.14 13.52 1.82
N ARG A 76 -7.86 14.32 0.80
CA ARG A 76 -8.04 13.92 -0.59
C ARG A 76 -6.98 12.90 -0.99
N ILE A 77 -5.75 13.10 -0.57
CA ILE A 77 -4.66 12.16 -0.84
C ILE A 77 -4.96 10.81 -0.21
N ALA A 78 -5.45 10.80 1.03
CA ALA A 78 -5.85 9.55 1.69
C ALA A 78 -6.89 8.81 0.85
N LEU A 79 -7.93 9.50 0.42
CA LEU A 79 -9.00 8.90 -0.38
C LEU A 79 -8.48 8.38 -1.71
N ASP A 80 -7.70 9.19 -2.42
CA ASP A 80 -7.17 8.82 -3.74
C ASP A 80 -6.14 7.69 -3.66
N SER A 81 -5.60 7.44 -2.47
CA SER A 81 -4.65 6.33 -2.24
C SER A 81 -5.32 5.06 -1.74
N GLY A 82 -6.66 5.04 -1.64
CA GLY A 82 -7.40 3.87 -1.26
C GLY A 82 -7.84 3.83 0.20
N TYR A 83 -7.74 4.94 0.93
CA TYR A 83 -8.15 5.00 2.33
C TYR A 83 -9.43 5.83 2.46
N ASP A 84 -10.50 5.19 2.89
CA ASP A 84 -11.76 5.89 3.17
C ASP A 84 -11.82 6.48 4.58
N ASN A 85 -10.82 6.17 5.42
CA ASN A 85 -10.71 6.66 6.79
C ASN A 85 -9.37 7.37 6.95
N ILE A 86 -9.40 8.69 7.11
CA ILE A 86 -8.18 9.50 7.22
C ILE A 86 -7.38 9.16 8.49
N SER A 87 -8.05 8.80 9.58
CA SER A 87 -7.35 8.43 10.81
C SER A 87 -6.52 7.17 10.61
N TYR A 88 -7.07 6.19 9.90
CA TYR A 88 -6.33 4.98 9.58
C TYR A 88 -5.16 5.28 8.64
N TYR A 89 -5.39 6.12 7.63
CA TYR A 89 -4.31 6.56 6.74
C TYR A 89 -3.15 7.18 7.53
N ASN A 90 -3.47 8.12 8.43
CA ASN A 90 -2.45 8.77 9.26
C ASN A 90 -1.67 7.76 10.10
N LYS A 91 -2.37 6.79 10.68
CA LYS A 91 -1.75 5.75 11.49
C LYS A 91 -0.79 4.91 10.66
N VAL A 92 -1.24 4.42 9.51
CA VAL A 92 -0.43 3.58 8.63
C VAL A 92 0.76 4.37 8.09
N PHE A 93 0.53 5.62 7.68
CA PHE A 93 1.60 6.46 7.17
C PHE A 93 2.70 6.64 8.24
N LYS A 94 2.29 6.94 9.47
CA LYS A 94 3.25 7.13 10.55
C LYS A 94 4.01 5.85 10.89
N GLU A 95 3.36 4.71 10.79
CA GLU A 95 4.03 3.41 10.98
C GLU A 95 5.13 3.18 9.94
N HIS A 96 4.88 3.57 8.70
CA HIS A 96 5.85 3.38 7.61
C HIS A 96 6.91 4.46 7.56
N MET A 97 6.55 5.71 7.84
CA MET A 97 7.42 6.85 7.60
C MET A 97 7.96 7.52 8.86
N HIS A 98 7.47 7.12 10.04
CA HIS A 98 7.83 7.69 11.35
C HIS A 98 7.53 9.18 11.47
N MET A 99 6.60 9.68 10.69
CA MET A 99 6.09 11.03 10.77
C MET A 99 4.71 11.07 10.12
N THR A 100 3.96 12.14 10.36
CA THR A 100 2.64 12.31 9.76
C THR A 100 2.77 12.75 8.30
N PRO A 101 1.69 12.55 7.50
CA PRO A 101 1.71 13.05 6.11
C PRO A 101 1.97 14.55 6.01
N GLY A 102 1.41 15.33 6.93
CA GLY A 102 1.64 16.79 6.94
C GLY A 102 3.08 17.14 7.23
N GLU A 103 3.68 16.46 8.20
CA GLU A 103 5.10 16.65 8.51
C GLU A 103 5.98 16.29 7.32
N PHE A 104 5.67 15.18 6.68
CA PHE A 104 6.40 14.74 5.48
C PHE A 104 6.31 15.79 4.38
N ARG A 105 5.12 16.31 4.11
CA ARG A 105 4.93 17.33 3.09
C ARG A 105 5.74 18.59 3.40
N ASN A 106 5.79 19.00 4.65
CA ASN A 106 6.54 20.19 5.04
C ASN A 106 8.05 20.01 4.83
N LEU A 107 8.57 18.84 5.14
CA LEU A 107 9.97 18.52 4.87
C LEU A 107 10.27 18.58 3.37
N SER A 108 9.37 18.06 2.56
CA SER A 108 9.51 18.05 1.11
C SER A 108 9.53 19.48 0.56
N LYS A 109 8.66 20.37 1.06
CA LYS A 109 8.61 21.76 0.64
C LYS A 109 9.85 22.55 1.06
N ASP A 110 10.42 22.21 2.20
CA ASP A 110 11.61 22.89 2.72
C ASP A 110 12.91 22.41 2.05
N GLY A 111 12.80 21.48 1.08
CA GLY A 111 13.96 20.94 0.39
C GLY A 111 14.79 19.99 1.23
N SER A 112 14.27 19.52 2.34
CA SER A 112 14.94 18.54 3.20
C SER A 112 14.97 17.16 2.56
N SER A 113 15.92 16.32 2.97
CA SER A 113 15.98 14.94 2.51
C SER A 113 14.76 14.17 2.97
N HIS A 114 14.24 13.35 2.07
CA HIS A 114 13.09 12.52 2.40
C HIS A 114 13.55 11.21 3.05
N PRO A 115 12.88 10.77 4.11
CA PRO A 115 13.17 9.45 4.63
C PRO A 115 12.70 8.39 3.64
N GLU A 116 13.36 7.26 3.66
CA GLU A 116 12.94 6.14 2.83
C GLU A 116 11.69 5.49 3.42
N VAL A 117 10.86 4.90 2.54
CA VAL A 117 9.72 4.13 2.98
C VAL A 117 10.21 2.87 3.67
N ILE A 118 9.73 2.64 4.89
CA ILE A 118 10.14 1.47 5.67
C ILE A 118 9.13 0.36 5.46
N THR A 119 9.61 -0.76 4.92
CA THR A 119 8.80 -1.98 4.80
C THR A 119 9.03 -2.85 6.01
N VAL A 120 7.97 -3.40 6.51
CA VAL A 120 8.05 -4.25 7.70
C VAL A 120 7.98 -5.71 7.31
#